data_30de10544c9fdd9647fd6d0e2ff2f96c
#
_entry.id   30de10544c9fdd9647fd6d0e2ff2f96c
#
_cell.length_a   1.000
_cell.length_b   1.000
_cell.length_c   1.000
_cell.angle_alpha   90.00
_cell.angle_beta   90.00
_cell.angle_gamma   90.00
#
_symmetry.space_group_name_H-M   'P 1'
#
loop_
_entity.id
_entity.type
_entity.pdbx_description
1 polymer ?
#
loop_
_entity_poly.entity_id
_entity_poly.type
_entity_poly.pdbx_seq_one_letter_code
_entity_poly.pdbx_strand_id
1 'polypeptide(L)'
;QIKYKYFSDKALQLWELCYAFFDRAHKVNMSPEIQDYLLAKNFNIVFEDIIDKLIGDHNIPAGLKEQDDGKLVDHMYTYKGLTTYEEDKPIYYIGDSKYYKRGTKIGKESVYKQFTYARNVIQWNLNLFMNDDTDDSILQYDKKNFGNVPKLRDDVTEGYNVIPNFFISAKLDDNLSYQDRIEITDKQNTHFTNSQFKNRLFDRDTLLVCHYDVNFLYVVSLYARNNTLQKQAWKSKVRKMFREEIQKMLSSQYNFYAMQAHPNEDAKKYLQEHFQQTLGKVFTPFNNNQIFSLALDKDDPEGNNEELLTELRKHFFIIDNSIGNNPEGEIAKVVEKEKIKYIYSETEADSLVLVGCIRSDA
;
A
#
# COMPACT_ATOMS: atom_id res chain seq x y z
N GLN A 1 -25.04 27.86 -17.01
CA GLN A 1 -26.13 27.01 -16.46
C GLN A 1 -25.62 25.88 -15.53
N ILE A 2 -24.34 25.64 -15.47
CA ILE A 2 -23.74 24.65 -14.55
C ILE A 2 -23.53 25.23 -13.15
N LYS A 3 -23.44 26.55 -13.03
CA LYS A 3 -23.18 27.30 -11.81
C LYS A 3 -24.10 26.95 -10.63
N TYR A 4 -25.35 26.60 -10.88
CA TYR A 4 -26.33 26.31 -9.85
C TYR A 4 -26.25 24.90 -9.21
N LYS A 5 -25.28 24.10 -9.60
CA LYS A 5 -25.06 22.76 -9.02
C LYS A 5 -24.11 22.76 -7.81
N TYR A 6 -23.48 23.89 -7.52
CA TYR A 6 -22.49 23.98 -6.45
C TYR A 6 -23.09 24.72 -5.25
N PHE A 7 -23.22 24.01 -4.14
CA PHE A 7 -23.77 24.53 -2.88
C PHE A 7 -22.72 25.07 -1.92
N SER A 8 -21.44 24.87 -2.20
CA SER A 8 -20.37 25.44 -1.37
C SER A 8 -19.69 26.61 -2.10
N ASP A 9 -19.40 27.67 -1.35
CA ASP A 9 -18.68 28.84 -1.89
C ASP A 9 -17.32 28.48 -2.50
N LYS A 10 -16.64 27.51 -1.90
CA LYS A 10 -15.36 27.00 -2.41
C LYS A 10 -15.49 26.33 -3.78
N ALA A 11 -16.50 25.48 -3.95
CA ALA A 11 -16.75 24.82 -5.22
C ALA A 11 -17.20 25.81 -6.30
N LEU A 12 -17.95 26.83 -5.92
CA LEU A 12 -18.35 27.90 -6.82
C LEU A 12 -17.17 28.76 -7.26
N GLN A 13 -16.29 29.15 -6.32
CA GLN A 13 -15.06 29.88 -6.61
C GLN A 13 -14.12 29.08 -7.52
N LEU A 14 -13.98 27.79 -7.26
CA LEU A 14 -13.21 26.88 -8.11
C LEU A 14 -13.79 26.81 -9.52
N TRP A 15 -15.11 26.66 -9.63
CA TRP A 15 -15.80 26.66 -10.92
C TRP A 15 -15.60 27.97 -11.68
N GLU A 16 -15.74 29.11 -11.01
CA GLU A 16 -15.54 30.44 -11.61
C GLU A 16 -14.08 30.65 -12.08
N LEU A 17 -13.12 30.16 -11.29
CA LEU A 17 -11.70 30.23 -11.63
C LEU A 17 -11.39 29.35 -12.85
N CYS A 18 -11.84 28.11 -12.84
CA CYS A 18 -11.65 27.19 -13.98
C CYS A 18 -12.38 27.70 -15.22
N TYR A 19 -13.61 28.19 -15.09
CA TYR A 19 -14.35 28.77 -16.20
C TYR A 19 -13.62 29.98 -16.79
N ALA A 20 -13.18 30.92 -15.97
CA ALA A 20 -12.43 32.08 -16.42
C ALA A 20 -11.12 31.69 -17.14
N PHE A 21 -10.42 30.69 -16.62
CA PHE A 21 -9.20 30.18 -17.24
C PHE A 21 -9.47 29.57 -18.62
N PHE A 22 -10.44 28.66 -18.73
CA PHE A 22 -10.72 27.97 -19.98
C PHE A 22 -11.51 28.82 -21.00
N ASP A 23 -12.43 29.69 -20.57
CA ASP A 23 -13.18 30.56 -21.46
C ASP A 23 -12.26 31.60 -22.10
N ARG A 24 -11.33 32.16 -21.33
CA ARG A 24 -10.33 33.08 -21.86
C ARG A 24 -9.24 32.40 -22.70
N ALA A 25 -8.83 31.20 -22.36
CA ALA A 25 -7.86 30.46 -23.16
C ALA A 25 -8.35 30.23 -24.62
N HIS A 26 -9.66 30.12 -24.82
CA HIS A 26 -10.24 30.03 -26.17
C HIS A 26 -10.42 31.41 -26.88
N LYS A 27 -10.45 32.49 -26.12
CA LYS A 27 -10.70 33.84 -26.67
C LYS A 27 -9.43 34.67 -26.91
N VAL A 28 -8.29 34.20 -26.41
CA VAL A 28 -7.02 34.92 -26.60
C VAL A 28 -6.44 34.54 -27.96
N ASN A 29 -6.77 35.33 -28.98
CA ASN A 29 -5.89 35.52 -30.11
C ASN A 29 -4.63 36.22 -29.55
N MET A 30 -3.58 35.46 -29.30
CA MET A 30 -2.34 35.99 -28.77
C MET A 30 -1.72 36.96 -29.75
N SER A 31 -1.93 38.24 -29.55
CA SER A 31 -0.98 39.24 -30.00
C SER A 31 0.31 39.02 -29.19
N PRO A 32 1.48 38.89 -29.83
CA PRO A 32 2.72 38.57 -29.13
C PRO A 32 3.18 39.63 -28.12
N GLU A 33 2.49 40.74 -28.02
CA GLU A 33 2.85 41.90 -27.18
C GLU A 33 2.05 42.01 -25.86
N ILE A 34 0.98 41.24 -25.66
CA ILE A 34 0.16 41.30 -24.44
C ILE A 34 0.06 39.93 -23.84
N GLN A 35 0.73 39.70 -22.71
CA GLN A 35 0.60 38.48 -21.91
C GLN A 35 -0.40 38.78 -20.77
N ASP A 36 -1.58 38.16 -20.84
CA ASP A 36 -2.53 38.15 -19.74
C ASP A 36 -2.16 37.06 -18.74
N TYR A 37 -2.01 37.43 -17.48
CA TYR A 37 -1.72 36.49 -16.39
C TYR A 37 -2.94 36.33 -15.49
N LEU A 38 -3.37 35.10 -15.28
CA LEU A 38 -4.33 34.78 -14.24
C LEU A 38 -3.57 34.45 -12.93
N LEU A 39 -3.71 35.31 -11.94
CA LEU A 39 -3.16 35.10 -10.61
C LEU A 39 -4.22 34.43 -9.72
N ALA A 40 -3.99 33.16 -9.37
CA ALA A 40 -4.82 32.47 -8.42
C ALA A 40 -4.13 32.46 -7.04
N LYS A 41 -4.83 32.95 -6.00
CA LYS A 41 -4.39 32.89 -4.62
C LYS A 41 -4.80 31.53 -4.02
N ASN A 42 -3.93 30.93 -3.22
CA ASN A 42 -4.18 29.65 -2.54
C ASN A 42 -4.49 28.49 -3.52
N PHE A 43 -3.84 28.46 -4.66
CA PHE A 43 -4.06 27.42 -5.67
C PHE A 43 -3.66 25.99 -5.18
N ASN A 44 -2.85 25.91 -4.13
CA ASN A 44 -2.58 24.63 -3.46
C ASN A 44 -3.87 23.91 -3.04
N ILE A 45 -4.85 24.62 -2.47
CA ILE A 45 -6.15 24.03 -2.06
C ILE A 45 -6.91 23.50 -3.29
N VAL A 46 -6.85 24.23 -4.39
CA VAL A 46 -7.47 23.82 -5.66
C VAL A 46 -6.78 22.58 -6.22
N PHE A 47 -5.46 22.53 -6.16
CA PHE A 47 -4.70 21.39 -6.64
C PHE A 47 -4.97 20.14 -5.78
N GLU A 48 -5.04 20.28 -4.47
CA GLU A 48 -5.44 19.20 -3.54
C GLU A 48 -6.82 18.62 -3.90
N ASP A 49 -7.84 19.49 -4.12
CA ASP A 49 -9.19 19.04 -4.53
C ASP A 49 -9.19 18.35 -5.90
N ILE A 50 -8.42 18.87 -6.87
CA ILE A 50 -8.26 18.24 -8.20
C ILE A 50 -7.71 16.82 -8.06
N ILE A 51 -6.62 16.67 -7.33
CA ILE A 51 -5.98 15.37 -7.14
C ILE A 51 -6.90 14.42 -6.35
N ASP A 52 -7.54 14.90 -5.28
CA ASP A 52 -8.46 14.07 -4.50
C ASP A 52 -9.63 13.54 -5.36
N LYS A 53 -10.23 14.38 -6.19
CA LYS A 53 -11.29 13.97 -7.12
C LYS A 53 -10.82 12.97 -8.18
N LEU A 54 -9.56 13.06 -8.60
CA LEU A 54 -9.00 12.19 -9.64
C LEU A 54 -8.52 10.85 -9.10
N ILE A 55 -7.97 10.76 -7.87
CA ILE A 55 -7.39 9.54 -7.33
C ILE A 55 -8.02 9.05 -6.04
N GLY A 56 -8.62 9.91 -5.23
CA GLY A 56 -9.24 9.56 -3.96
C GLY A 56 -10.50 8.70 -4.10
N ASP A 57 -10.90 8.08 -3.01
CA ASP A 57 -12.22 7.43 -2.87
C ASP A 57 -13.19 8.35 -2.13
N HIS A 58 -14.43 8.36 -2.59
CA HIS A 58 -15.48 9.19 -1.98
C HIS A 58 -16.12 8.54 -0.75
N ASN A 59 -16.02 7.22 -0.63
CA ASN A 59 -16.65 6.42 0.42
C ASN A 59 -15.62 5.97 1.46
N ILE A 60 -14.82 6.90 1.95
CA ILE A 60 -13.91 6.63 3.07
C ILE A 60 -14.72 6.69 4.37
N PRO A 61 -14.57 5.70 5.29
CA PRO A 61 -15.24 5.73 6.58
C PRO A 61 -14.93 7.02 7.36
N ALA A 62 -15.92 7.47 8.14
CA ALA A 62 -15.74 8.62 9.03
C ALA A 62 -14.60 8.36 10.03
N GLY A 63 -13.88 9.40 10.42
CA GLY A 63 -12.74 9.31 11.34
C GLY A 63 -11.41 8.91 10.70
N LEU A 64 -11.41 8.44 9.43
CA LEU A 64 -10.17 8.09 8.73
C LEU A 64 -9.53 9.27 8.00
N LYS A 65 -10.31 9.97 7.19
CA LYS A 65 -9.80 11.11 6.42
C LYS A 65 -9.76 12.38 7.27
N GLU A 66 -10.80 12.61 8.06
CA GLU A 66 -10.86 13.65 9.09
C GLU A 66 -10.63 12.96 10.44
N GLN A 67 -9.45 13.14 10.99
CA GLN A 67 -8.98 12.41 12.16
C GLN A 67 -9.36 13.14 13.46
N ASP A 68 -9.49 12.39 14.56
CA ASP A 68 -9.95 12.92 15.87
C ASP A 68 -9.05 14.05 16.42
N ASP A 69 -7.78 14.06 16.04
CA ASP A 69 -6.83 15.11 16.42
C ASP A 69 -6.92 16.37 15.54
N GLY A 70 -7.95 16.46 14.70
CA GLY A 70 -8.22 17.58 13.80
C GLY A 70 -7.35 17.61 12.55
N LYS A 71 -6.57 16.56 12.29
CA LYS A 71 -5.80 16.45 11.04
C LYS A 71 -6.70 15.96 9.90
N LEU A 72 -6.48 16.51 8.73
CA LEU A 72 -7.14 16.12 7.50
C LEU A 72 -6.12 15.48 6.55
N VAL A 73 -6.41 14.25 6.10
CA VAL A 73 -5.64 13.56 5.08
C VAL A 73 -6.10 14.07 3.70
N ASP A 74 -5.19 14.59 2.88
CA ASP A 74 -5.55 15.16 1.58
C ASP A 74 -6.18 14.12 0.67
N HIS A 75 -5.52 12.95 0.54
CA HIS A 75 -5.96 11.87 -0.35
C HIS A 75 -5.94 10.54 0.37
N MET A 76 -7.01 9.79 0.20
CA MET A 76 -7.09 8.41 0.68
C MET A 76 -7.89 7.57 -0.29
N TYR A 77 -7.42 6.34 -0.51
CA TYR A 77 -8.16 5.35 -1.29
C TYR A 77 -7.79 3.94 -0.85
N THR A 78 -8.66 2.99 -1.16
CA THR A 78 -8.38 1.56 -1.00
C THR A 78 -7.92 0.97 -2.32
N TYR A 79 -6.91 0.12 -2.27
CA TYR A 79 -6.42 -0.61 -3.43
C TYR A 79 -5.78 -1.93 -3.01
N LYS A 80 -5.44 -2.79 -3.97
CA LYS A 80 -4.80 -4.08 -3.76
C LYS A 80 -3.63 -3.99 -2.78
N GLY A 81 -3.49 -4.98 -1.91
CA GLY A 81 -2.36 -5.11 -1.00
C GLY A 81 -1.01 -5.16 -1.72
N LEU A 82 0.05 -4.84 -1.01
CA LEU A 82 1.40 -4.86 -1.57
C LEU A 82 1.94 -6.28 -1.70
N THR A 83 1.68 -7.12 -0.70
CA THR A 83 2.23 -8.46 -0.56
C THR A 83 1.34 -9.56 -1.13
N THR A 84 0.07 -9.24 -1.41
CA THR A 84 -0.92 -10.21 -1.90
C THR A 84 -1.28 -9.96 -3.36
N TYR A 85 -1.66 -11.04 -4.03
CA TYR A 85 -2.26 -11.03 -5.36
C TYR A 85 -3.78 -10.82 -5.28
N GLU A 86 -4.41 -11.17 -4.16
CA GLU A 86 -5.87 -11.19 -3.99
C GLU A 86 -6.47 -9.78 -4.01
N GLU A 87 -7.57 -9.61 -4.73
CA GLU A 87 -8.29 -8.34 -4.83
C GLU A 87 -9.15 -8.05 -3.59
N ASP A 88 -9.49 -9.07 -2.84
CA ASP A 88 -10.37 -9.04 -1.67
C ASP A 88 -9.67 -8.63 -0.37
N LYS A 89 -8.34 -8.44 -0.40
CA LYS A 89 -7.56 -7.87 0.71
C LYS A 89 -7.00 -6.48 0.37
N PRO A 90 -7.88 -5.47 0.23
CA PRO A 90 -7.42 -4.12 -0.02
C PRO A 90 -6.70 -3.55 1.20
N ILE A 91 -5.84 -2.57 0.96
CA ILE A 91 -5.21 -1.75 1.99
C ILE A 91 -5.47 -0.27 1.70
N TYR A 92 -5.26 0.58 2.69
CA TYR A 92 -5.32 2.02 2.50
C TYR A 92 -4.03 2.57 1.92
N TYR A 93 -4.17 3.51 1.00
CA TYR A 93 -3.11 4.36 0.47
C TYR A 93 -3.39 5.79 0.90
N ILE A 94 -2.39 6.46 1.44
CA ILE A 94 -2.51 7.83 1.96
C ILE A 94 -1.63 8.75 1.13
N GLY A 95 -2.17 9.89 0.74
CA GLY A 95 -1.45 10.86 -0.07
C GLY A 95 -1.59 12.28 0.42
N ASP A 96 -0.62 13.08 0.03
CA ASP A 96 -0.58 14.51 0.30
C ASP A 96 -0.12 15.24 -0.97
N SER A 97 -0.84 16.29 -1.35
CA SER A 97 -0.53 17.09 -2.51
C SER A 97 0.39 18.26 -2.19
N LYS A 98 1.39 18.45 -3.03
CA LYS A 98 2.34 19.56 -2.88
C LYS A 98 2.35 20.46 -4.10
N TYR A 99 1.96 21.69 -3.89
CA TYR A 99 2.02 22.73 -4.91
C TYR A 99 3.07 23.76 -4.52
N TYR A 100 4.33 23.43 -4.83
CA TYR A 100 5.49 24.26 -4.48
C TYR A 100 6.07 24.98 -5.69
N LYS A 101 6.81 26.05 -5.40
CA LYS A 101 7.68 26.67 -6.41
C LYS A 101 8.73 25.67 -6.89
N ARG A 102 9.12 25.78 -8.17
CA ARG A 102 10.18 24.92 -8.76
C ARG A 102 11.42 24.89 -7.86
N GLY A 103 11.93 23.70 -7.57
CA GLY A 103 13.11 23.49 -6.73
C GLY A 103 12.87 23.44 -5.22
N THR A 104 11.65 23.61 -4.74
CA THR A 104 11.34 23.41 -3.31
C THR A 104 11.30 21.93 -2.98
N LYS A 105 12.08 21.51 -1.99
CA LYS A 105 12.09 20.13 -1.49
C LYS A 105 11.00 19.93 -0.44
N ILE A 106 10.49 18.70 -0.34
CA ILE A 106 9.57 18.32 0.74
C ILE A 106 10.33 18.36 2.06
N GLY A 107 9.78 19.11 3.01
CA GLY A 107 10.35 19.22 4.35
C GLY A 107 10.13 17.97 5.19
N LYS A 108 10.99 17.74 6.17
CA LYS A 108 10.86 16.65 7.14
C LYS A 108 9.50 16.66 7.86
N GLU A 109 8.94 17.84 8.11
CA GLU A 109 7.63 17.99 8.74
C GLU A 109 6.49 17.34 7.94
N SER A 110 6.53 17.42 6.60
CA SER A 110 5.56 16.76 5.74
C SER A 110 5.65 15.22 5.87
N VAL A 111 6.87 14.69 5.94
CA VAL A 111 7.10 13.25 6.16
C VAL A 111 6.57 12.82 7.53
N TYR A 112 6.82 13.59 8.59
CA TYR A 112 6.28 13.29 9.92
C TYR A 112 4.75 13.35 9.97
N LYS A 113 4.12 14.25 9.21
CA LYS A 113 2.66 14.25 9.07
C LYS A 113 2.15 12.94 8.47
N GLN A 114 2.77 12.45 7.39
CA GLN A 114 2.38 11.18 6.78
C GLN A 114 2.51 10.01 7.75
N PHE A 115 3.59 9.99 8.54
CA PHE A 115 3.77 9.00 9.59
C PHE A 115 2.63 9.03 10.62
N THR A 116 2.25 10.23 11.07
CA THR A 116 1.13 10.39 12.00
C THR A 116 -0.19 9.94 11.39
N TYR A 117 -0.47 10.28 10.13
CA TYR A 117 -1.67 9.86 9.43
C TYR A 117 -1.76 8.33 9.34
N ALA A 118 -0.68 7.66 8.95
CA ALA A 118 -0.63 6.21 8.88
C ALA A 118 -0.91 5.56 10.24
N ARG A 119 -0.28 6.05 11.32
CA ARG A 119 -0.52 5.55 12.68
C ARG A 119 -1.94 5.78 13.15
N ASN A 120 -2.53 6.93 12.86
CA ASN A 120 -3.93 7.22 13.22
C ASN A 120 -4.90 6.28 12.47
N VAL A 121 -4.63 5.96 11.20
CA VAL A 121 -5.42 4.97 10.44
C VAL A 121 -5.31 3.58 11.05
N ILE A 122 -4.12 3.16 11.47
CA ILE A 122 -3.93 1.89 12.19
C ILE A 122 -4.69 1.92 13.51
N GLN A 123 -4.57 2.99 14.30
CA GLN A 123 -5.27 3.11 15.59
C GLN A 123 -6.79 3.10 15.42
N TRP A 124 -7.31 3.81 14.42
CA TRP A 124 -8.73 3.77 14.09
C TRP A 124 -9.19 2.34 13.78
N ASN A 125 -8.42 1.61 12.97
CA ASN A 125 -8.72 0.22 12.63
C ASN A 125 -8.69 -0.70 13.87
N LEU A 126 -7.71 -0.52 14.77
CA LEU A 126 -7.64 -1.25 16.03
C LEU A 126 -8.85 -0.96 16.93
N ASN A 127 -9.28 0.29 17.02
CA ASN A 127 -10.43 0.69 17.82
C ASN A 127 -11.72 0.00 17.35
N LEU A 128 -11.88 -0.25 16.05
CA LEU A 128 -13.01 -1.01 15.52
C LEU A 128 -13.06 -2.45 16.07
N PHE A 129 -11.90 -3.08 16.28
CA PHE A 129 -11.84 -4.46 16.82
C PHE A 129 -11.96 -4.51 18.33
N MET A 130 -11.52 -3.46 19.04
CA MET A 130 -11.50 -3.45 20.50
C MET A 130 -12.83 -3.03 21.13
N ASN A 131 -13.65 -2.27 20.42
CA ASN A 131 -14.88 -1.67 20.95
C ASN A 131 -16.16 -2.40 20.53
N ASP A 132 -16.09 -3.69 20.29
CA ASP A 132 -17.24 -4.50 19.84
C ASP A 132 -18.41 -4.53 20.85
N ASP A 133 -18.19 -4.08 22.10
CA ASP A 133 -19.15 -4.07 23.21
C ASP A 133 -19.69 -2.68 23.62
N THR A 134 -19.25 -1.59 23.01
CA THR A 134 -19.70 -0.24 23.41
C THR A 134 -20.67 0.38 22.42
N ASP A 135 -21.78 0.87 22.97
CA ASP A 135 -22.93 1.50 22.30
C ASP A 135 -22.62 2.93 21.78
N ASP A 136 -21.52 3.14 21.12
CA ASP A 136 -21.16 4.47 20.68
C ASP A 136 -21.35 4.72 19.19
N SER A 137 -21.91 5.89 18.91
CA SER A 137 -22.37 6.39 17.62
C SER A 137 -21.33 6.36 16.49
N ILE A 138 -20.05 6.25 16.81
CA ILE A 138 -18.96 6.08 15.82
C ILE A 138 -18.97 4.66 15.24
N LEU A 139 -19.38 3.67 16.02
CA LEU A 139 -19.49 2.27 15.62
C LEU A 139 -20.79 1.94 14.87
N GLN A 140 -21.81 2.80 14.98
CA GLN A 140 -23.03 2.68 14.15
C GLN A 140 -22.73 2.83 12.65
N TYR A 141 -21.56 3.29 12.29
CA TYR A 141 -21.19 3.49 10.88
C TYR A 141 -21.07 2.17 10.14
N ASP A 142 -21.18 1.03 10.77
CA ASP A 142 -21.48 -0.16 10.01
C ASP A 142 -20.91 -1.48 10.51
N LYS A 143 -21.56 -2.06 11.46
CA LYS A 143 -21.54 -3.54 11.57
C LYS A 143 -21.92 -4.21 10.24
N LYS A 144 -22.68 -3.52 9.34
CA LYS A 144 -23.03 -3.99 8.00
C LYS A 144 -21.89 -3.91 6.99
N ASN A 145 -21.00 -2.91 7.10
CA ASN A 145 -19.87 -2.72 6.20
C ASN A 145 -18.52 -3.14 6.81
N PHE A 146 -18.51 -3.68 8.01
CA PHE A 146 -17.31 -4.13 8.71
C PHE A 146 -16.52 -5.19 7.90
N GLY A 147 -17.23 -5.99 7.10
CA GLY A 147 -16.61 -6.96 6.19
C GLY A 147 -15.78 -6.34 5.06
N ASN A 148 -16.03 -5.06 4.74
CA ASN A 148 -15.37 -4.34 3.64
C ASN A 148 -14.26 -3.39 4.10
N VAL A 149 -14.05 -3.23 5.41
CA VAL A 149 -12.96 -2.41 5.94
C VAL A 149 -11.65 -3.20 5.84
N PRO A 150 -10.60 -2.62 5.26
CA PRO A 150 -9.29 -3.26 5.23
C PRO A 150 -8.80 -3.63 6.63
N LYS A 151 -8.49 -4.91 6.84
CA LYS A 151 -7.85 -5.37 8.07
C LYS A 151 -6.38 -4.97 8.01
N LEU A 152 -5.96 -4.15 8.95
CA LEU A 152 -4.57 -3.64 9.00
C LEU A 152 -3.68 -4.47 9.91
N ARG A 153 -4.26 -5.27 10.80
CA ARG A 153 -3.55 -6.19 11.66
C ARG A 153 -3.92 -7.64 11.36
N ASP A 154 -2.93 -8.49 11.48
CA ASP A 154 -3.05 -9.93 11.36
C ASP A 154 -3.19 -10.56 12.76
N ASP A 155 -4.25 -11.34 12.96
CA ASP A 155 -4.57 -11.98 14.25
C ASP A 155 -3.64 -13.15 14.58
N VAL A 156 -2.91 -13.69 13.61
CA VAL A 156 -2.07 -14.87 13.76
C VAL A 156 -0.62 -14.52 14.05
N THR A 157 -0.08 -13.57 13.28
CA THR A 157 1.35 -13.24 13.30
C THR A 157 1.68 -11.94 14.01
N GLU A 158 0.67 -11.19 14.46
CA GLU A 158 0.81 -9.83 14.99
C GLU A 158 1.44 -8.84 13.98
N GLY A 159 1.51 -9.22 12.71
CA GLY A 159 1.98 -8.37 11.63
C GLY A 159 0.97 -7.28 11.26
N TYR A 160 1.46 -6.20 10.68
CA TYR A 160 0.63 -5.12 10.19
C TYR A 160 0.75 -5.00 8.68
N ASN A 161 -0.37 -4.75 8.01
CA ASN A 161 -0.34 -4.31 6.63
C ASN A 161 0.36 -2.95 6.55
N VAL A 162 1.34 -2.88 5.69
CA VAL A 162 2.05 -1.62 5.44
C VAL A 162 1.11 -0.66 4.72
N ILE A 163 1.00 0.56 5.22
CA ILE A 163 0.20 1.62 4.59
C ILE A 163 1.13 2.42 3.66
N PRO A 164 0.98 2.29 2.34
CA PRO A 164 1.76 3.09 1.40
C PRO A 164 1.35 4.55 1.47
N ASN A 165 2.35 5.43 1.51
CA ASN A 165 2.17 6.86 1.45
C ASN A 165 2.78 7.42 0.18
N PHE A 166 2.23 8.53 -0.31
CA PHE A 166 2.75 9.20 -1.48
C PHE A 166 2.61 10.71 -1.37
N PHE A 167 3.56 11.40 -1.99
CA PHE A 167 3.42 12.82 -2.29
C PHE A 167 3.18 12.97 -3.78
N ILE A 168 2.30 13.89 -4.13
CA ILE A 168 2.07 14.32 -5.52
C ILE A 168 2.40 15.79 -5.64
N SER A 169 3.37 16.13 -6.51
CA SER A 169 3.71 17.50 -6.82
C SER A 169 3.25 17.88 -8.22
N ALA A 170 2.78 19.10 -8.36
CA ALA A 170 2.50 19.69 -9.66
C ALA A 170 3.81 20.08 -10.35
N LYS A 171 4.01 19.60 -11.57
CA LYS A 171 5.11 20.00 -12.43
C LYS A 171 4.58 20.62 -13.70
N LEU A 172 5.08 21.78 -14.06
CA LEU A 172 4.81 22.38 -15.36
C LEU A 172 5.86 21.88 -16.36
N ASP A 173 5.41 21.29 -17.45
CA ASP A 173 6.30 20.89 -18.54
C ASP A 173 6.87 22.12 -19.23
N ASP A 174 8.16 22.12 -19.54
CA ASP A 174 8.85 23.25 -20.19
C ASP A 174 8.22 23.61 -21.55
N ASN A 175 7.65 22.62 -22.24
CA ASN A 175 6.94 22.78 -23.50
C ASN A 175 5.45 23.11 -23.35
N LEU A 176 4.97 23.34 -22.12
CA LEU A 176 3.56 23.56 -21.81
C LEU A 176 2.64 22.48 -22.42
N SER A 177 3.09 21.24 -22.43
CA SER A 177 2.35 20.13 -23.05
C SER A 177 1.22 19.67 -22.14
N TYR A 178 0.15 19.14 -22.75
CA TYR A 178 -0.98 18.49 -22.07
C TYR A 178 -0.86 16.96 -22.09
N GLN A 179 0.37 16.45 -22.10
CA GLN A 179 0.59 15.01 -22.12
C GLN A 179 0.42 14.40 -20.72
N ASP A 180 -0.16 13.21 -20.69
CA ASP A 180 -0.22 12.38 -19.48
C ASP A 180 1.18 11.93 -19.07
N ARG A 181 1.80 12.72 -18.20
CA ARG A 181 3.14 12.46 -17.70
C ARG A 181 3.10 12.40 -16.17
N ILE A 182 3.59 11.29 -15.65
CA ILE A 182 3.81 11.08 -14.23
C ILE A 182 5.24 10.57 -14.09
N GLU A 183 6.02 11.25 -13.31
CA GLU A 183 7.44 10.94 -13.09
C GLU A 183 7.69 10.71 -11.61
N ILE A 184 8.62 9.84 -11.30
CA ILE A 184 9.12 9.69 -9.93
C ILE A 184 10.10 10.83 -9.71
N THR A 185 9.84 11.63 -8.70
CA THR A 185 10.66 12.80 -8.39
C THR A 185 11.98 12.34 -7.82
N ASP A 186 13.08 12.85 -8.32
CA ASP A 186 14.48 12.70 -7.92
C ASP A 186 14.85 11.39 -7.20
N LYS A 187 15.61 10.54 -7.85
CA LYS A 187 15.98 9.18 -7.41
C LYS A 187 16.64 9.08 -6.02
N GLN A 188 17.15 10.17 -5.46
CA GLN A 188 17.81 10.16 -4.14
C GLN A 188 16.86 10.37 -2.95
N ASN A 189 15.63 10.89 -3.20
CA ASN A 189 14.64 11.16 -2.16
C ASN A 189 13.24 10.63 -2.49
N THR A 190 13.12 9.76 -3.48
CA THR A 190 11.84 9.26 -3.98
C THR A 190 11.20 8.21 -3.12
N HIS A 191 12.05 7.42 -2.50
CA HIS A 191 11.63 6.30 -1.70
C HIS A 191 12.19 6.49 -0.31
N PHE A 192 11.30 6.55 0.63
CA PHE A 192 11.66 6.67 2.03
C PHE A 192 11.01 5.51 2.77
N THR A 193 11.86 4.66 3.31
CA THR A 193 11.44 3.64 4.26
C THR A 193 11.99 4.03 5.61
N ASN A 194 11.11 4.33 6.55
CA ASN A 194 11.48 4.52 7.94
C ASN A 194 10.81 3.44 8.77
N SER A 195 11.60 2.66 9.46
CA SER A 195 11.12 1.74 10.47
C SER A 195 11.77 2.07 11.79
N GLN A 196 10.99 2.10 12.86
CA GLN A 196 11.52 2.27 14.20
C GLN A 196 12.35 1.05 14.62
N PHE A 197 11.96 -0.11 14.11
CA PHE A 197 12.62 -1.38 14.37
C PHE A 197 13.28 -1.90 13.10
N LYS A 198 14.53 -2.33 13.21
CA LYS A 198 15.27 -2.92 12.11
C LYS A 198 14.68 -4.28 11.72
N ASN A 199 14.80 -4.62 10.43
CA ASN A 199 14.36 -5.90 9.88
C ASN A 199 12.90 -6.27 10.21
N ARG A 200 12.02 -5.27 10.25
CA ARG A 200 10.57 -5.43 10.53
C ARG A 200 9.76 -4.65 9.52
N LEU A 201 9.41 -5.28 8.42
CA LEU A 201 8.59 -4.67 7.37
C LEU A 201 7.13 -4.52 7.81
N PHE A 202 6.57 -5.57 8.41
CA PHE A 202 5.15 -5.62 8.79
C PHE A 202 4.91 -5.08 10.20
N ASP A 203 5.49 -3.90 10.47
CA ASP A 203 5.37 -3.21 11.75
C ASP A 203 4.50 -1.96 11.58
N ARG A 204 3.69 -1.62 12.60
CA ARG A 204 2.85 -0.41 12.60
C ARG A 204 3.63 0.89 12.46
N ASP A 205 4.91 0.85 12.80
CA ASP A 205 5.82 1.99 12.75
C ASP A 205 6.66 2.03 11.45
N THR A 206 6.34 1.16 10.47
CA THR A 206 6.94 1.20 9.15
C THR A 206 6.22 2.24 8.28
N LEU A 207 6.97 3.21 7.77
CA LEU A 207 6.51 4.21 6.83
C LEU A 207 7.15 3.99 5.47
N LEU A 208 6.33 3.82 4.45
CA LEU A 208 6.75 3.76 3.04
C LEU A 208 6.23 5.00 2.32
N VAL A 209 7.11 5.78 1.71
CA VAL A 209 6.72 7.00 0.99
C VAL A 209 7.35 7.01 -0.40
N CYS A 210 6.54 7.28 -1.41
CA CYS A 210 6.97 7.60 -2.76
C CYS A 210 6.58 9.01 -3.14
N HIS A 211 7.35 9.63 -4.01
CA HIS A 211 7.10 10.99 -4.45
C HIS A 211 6.96 11.04 -5.98
N TYR A 212 5.87 11.62 -6.45
CA TYR A 212 5.52 11.70 -7.86
C TYR A 212 5.34 13.14 -8.30
N ASP A 213 5.85 13.46 -9.49
CA ASP A 213 5.52 14.68 -10.21
C ASP A 213 4.48 14.37 -11.28
N VAL A 214 3.38 15.13 -11.29
CA VAL A 214 2.35 15.02 -12.33
C VAL A 214 2.35 16.28 -13.21
N ASN A 215 2.10 16.09 -14.50
CA ASN A 215 1.94 17.24 -15.39
C ASN A 215 0.70 18.04 -14.99
N PHE A 216 0.95 19.26 -14.49
CA PHE A 216 -0.08 20.16 -13.99
C PHE A 216 -1.18 20.46 -15.04
N LEU A 217 -0.79 20.78 -16.27
CA LEU A 217 -1.74 21.12 -17.33
C LEU A 217 -2.63 19.92 -17.69
N TYR A 218 -2.05 18.72 -17.67
CA TYR A 218 -2.81 17.51 -17.94
C TYR A 218 -3.86 17.24 -16.85
N VAL A 219 -3.48 17.27 -15.57
CA VAL A 219 -4.43 16.94 -14.48
C VAL A 219 -5.54 17.98 -14.36
N VAL A 220 -5.25 19.26 -14.56
CA VAL A 220 -6.27 20.33 -14.61
C VAL A 220 -7.20 20.10 -15.80
N SER A 221 -6.65 19.81 -16.99
CA SER A 221 -7.45 19.54 -18.19
C SER A 221 -8.33 18.30 -18.01
N LEU A 222 -7.79 17.21 -17.44
CA LEU A 222 -8.53 16.00 -17.15
C LEU A 222 -9.66 16.23 -16.16
N TYR A 223 -9.40 16.98 -15.11
CA TYR A 223 -10.39 17.35 -14.10
C TYR A 223 -11.54 18.15 -14.71
N ALA A 224 -11.22 19.14 -15.54
CA ALA A 224 -12.20 20.04 -16.16
C ALA A 224 -13.10 19.34 -17.20
N ARG A 225 -12.62 18.26 -17.82
CA ARG A 225 -13.41 17.53 -18.82
C ARG A 225 -14.56 16.74 -18.16
N ASN A 226 -15.73 16.78 -18.79
CA ASN A 226 -16.86 15.91 -18.39
C ASN A 226 -16.73 14.52 -19.03
N ASN A 227 -15.60 13.84 -18.80
CA ASN A 227 -15.32 12.51 -19.33
C ASN A 227 -14.96 11.54 -18.17
N THR A 228 -15.97 10.92 -17.64
CA THR A 228 -15.85 9.98 -16.51
C THR A 228 -14.97 8.78 -16.85
N LEU A 229 -15.07 8.24 -18.07
CA LEU A 229 -14.29 7.09 -18.50
C LEU A 229 -12.79 7.40 -18.52
N GLN A 230 -12.41 8.58 -19.04
CA GLN A 230 -11.02 9.00 -19.06
C GLN A 230 -10.46 9.22 -17.64
N LYS A 231 -11.26 9.81 -16.74
CA LYS A 231 -10.89 9.98 -15.32
C LYS A 231 -10.69 8.64 -14.62
N GLN A 232 -11.60 7.69 -14.84
CA GLN A 232 -11.49 6.34 -14.27
C GLN A 232 -10.28 5.57 -14.82
N ALA A 233 -10.02 5.64 -16.11
CA ALA A 233 -8.85 5.02 -16.73
C ALA A 233 -7.55 5.58 -16.14
N TRP A 234 -7.47 6.91 -15.98
CA TRP A 234 -6.31 7.55 -15.37
C TRP A 234 -6.17 7.18 -13.89
N LYS A 235 -7.26 7.18 -13.11
CA LYS A 235 -7.30 6.73 -11.72
C LYS A 235 -6.73 5.33 -11.57
N SER A 236 -7.19 4.39 -12.39
CA SER A 236 -6.73 3.00 -12.37
C SER A 236 -5.24 2.88 -12.73
N LYS A 237 -4.79 3.60 -13.76
CA LYS A 237 -3.39 3.66 -14.18
C LYS A 237 -2.49 4.17 -13.05
N VAL A 238 -2.86 5.28 -12.41
CA VAL A 238 -2.06 5.92 -11.35
C VAL A 238 -1.97 5.03 -10.13
N ARG A 239 -3.08 4.48 -9.64
CA ARG A 239 -3.10 3.58 -8.50
C ARG A 239 -2.27 2.33 -8.73
N LYS A 240 -2.35 1.74 -9.92
CA LYS A 240 -1.52 0.61 -10.32
C LYS A 240 -0.03 0.98 -10.29
N MET A 241 0.32 2.11 -10.91
CA MET A 241 1.71 2.59 -10.95
C MET A 241 2.27 2.84 -9.55
N PHE A 242 1.50 3.47 -8.65
CA PHE A 242 1.94 3.72 -7.28
C PHE A 242 2.20 2.42 -6.52
N ARG A 243 1.30 1.44 -6.67
CA ARG A 243 1.51 0.11 -6.10
C ARG A 243 2.79 -0.57 -6.61
N GLU A 244 2.97 -0.61 -7.92
CA GLU A 244 4.13 -1.25 -8.55
C GLU A 244 5.45 -0.59 -8.15
N GLU A 245 5.46 0.72 -7.98
CA GLU A 245 6.66 1.44 -7.56
C GLU A 245 7.04 1.13 -6.10
N ILE A 246 6.06 1.10 -5.20
CA ILE A 246 6.30 0.66 -3.81
C ILE A 246 6.78 -0.80 -3.79
N GLN A 247 6.21 -1.68 -4.61
CA GLN A 247 6.68 -3.07 -4.71
C GLN A 247 8.12 -3.17 -5.21
N LYS A 248 8.53 -2.35 -6.18
CA LYS A 248 9.93 -2.29 -6.63
C LYS A 248 10.86 -1.82 -5.52
N MET A 249 10.46 -0.79 -4.78
CA MET A 249 11.21 -0.31 -3.62
C MET A 249 11.39 -1.42 -2.59
N LEU A 250 10.31 -2.10 -2.22
CA LEU A 250 10.36 -3.20 -1.26
C LEU A 250 11.22 -4.36 -1.77
N SER A 251 11.10 -4.73 -3.04
CA SER A 251 11.93 -5.78 -3.65
C SER A 251 13.41 -5.42 -3.72
N SER A 252 13.76 -4.13 -3.69
CA SER A 252 15.15 -3.71 -3.62
C SER A 252 15.76 -3.86 -2.22
N GLN A 253 14.94 -3.72 -1.18
CA GLN A 253 15.37 -3.73 0.22
C GLN A 253 15.20 -5.08 0.92
N TYR A 254 14.14 -5.83 0.55
CA TYR A 254 13.76 -7.08 1.23
C TYR A 254 13.81 -8.28 0.30
N ASN A 255 14.20 -9.41 0.83
CA ASN A 255 13.93 -10.72 0.27
C ASN A 255 12.57 -11.19 0.78
N PHE A 256 11.73 -11.66 -0.13
CA PHE A 256 10.41 -12.17 0.19
C PHE A 256 10.36 -13.68 0.04
N TYR A 257 9.70 -14.31 0.98
CA TYR A 257 9.47 -15.74 1.01
C TYR A 257 7.99 -16.01 1.25
N ALA A 258 7.53 -17.14 0.75
CA ALA A 258 6.28 -17.73 1.19
C ALA A 258 6.59 -18.99 1.99
N MET A 259 5.84 -19.20 3.07
CA MET A 259 6.05 -20.33 3.94
C MET A 259 4.73 -20.98 4.34
N GLN A 260 4.75 -22.32 4.47
CA GLN A 260 3.63 -23.14 4.92
C GLN A 260 4.13 -24.14 5.95
N ALA A 261 3.40 -24.30 7.06
CA ALA A 261 3.78 -25.25 8.10
C ALA A 261 3.87 -26.69 7.56
N HIS A 262 4.80 -27.46 8.11
CA HIS A 262 4.91 -28.89 7.85
C HIS A 262 3.65 -29.64 8.34
N PRO A 263 3.29 -30.78 7.76
CA PRO A 263 2.22 -31.62 8.28
C PRO A 263 2.45 -31.90 9.77
N ASN A 264 1.38 -31.77 10.57
CA ASN A 264 1.39 -31.92 12.04
C ASN A 264 2.02 -30.78 12.86
N GLU A 265 2.49 -29.71 12.22
CA GLU A 265 2.92 -28.51 12.91
C GLU A 265 1.76 -27.50 13.04
N ASP A 266 1.60 -26.92 14.23
CA ASP A 266 0.68 -25.82 14.48
C ASP A 266 1.40 -24.49 14.25
N ALA A 267 1.23 -23.92 13.05
CA ALA A 267 1.87 -22.68 12.66
C ALA A 267 1.58 -21.53 13.62
N LYS A 268 0.32 -21.40 14.08
CA LYS A 268 -0.08 -20.31 14.99
C LYS A 268 0.62 -20.45 16.33
N LYS A 269 0.65 -21.65 16.89
CA LYS A 269 1.34 -21.93 18.15
C LYS A 269 2.83 -21.64 18.03
N TYR A 270 3.47 -22.12 16.95
CA TYR A 270 4.90 -21.89 16.71
C TYR A 270 5.20 -20.37 16.64
N LEU A 271 4.43 -19.61 15.86
CA LEU A 271 4.64 -18.17 15.71
C LEU A 271 4.40 -17.40 17.03
N GLN A 272 3.45 -17.84 17.85
CA GLN A 272 3.23 -17.26 19.18
C GLN A 272 4.38 -17.53 20.15
N GLU A 273 4.93 -18.73 20.14
CA GLU A 273 6.06 -19.11 20.99
C GLU A 273 7.37 -18.42 20.55
N HIS A 274 7.51 -18.10 19.24
CA HIS A 274 8.71 -17.50 18.66
C HIS A 274 8.48 -16.07 18.17
N PHE A 275 7.47 -15.38 18.70
CA PHE A 275 7.06 -14.05 18.21
C PHE A 275 8.20 -13.01 18.23
N GLN A 276 9.13 -13.09 19.19
CA GLN A 276 10.26 -12.17 19.28
C GLN A 276 11.17 -12.21 18.05
N GLN A 277 11.27 -13.36 17.40
CA GLN A 277 12.10 -13.56 16.21
C GLN A 277 11.32 -13.22 14.92
N THR A 278 10.00 -13.43 14.91
CA THR A 278 9.14 -13.33 13.73
C THR A 278 8.29 -12.07 13.65
N LEU A 279 8.17 -11.32 14.75
CA LEU A 279 7.37 -10.11 14.82
C LEU A 279 7.82 -9.08 13.79
N GLY A 280 6.87 -8.58 13.00
CA GLY A 280 7.12 -7.61 11.94
C GLY A 280 7.88 -8.15 10.72
N LYS A 281 8.24 -9.44 10.71
CA LYS A 281 8.87 -10.14 9.58
C LYS A 281 7.88 -11.06 8.88
N VAL A 282 6.94 -11.63 9.61
CA VAL A 282 5.93 -12.58 9.11
C VAL A 282 4.56 -11.94 9.09
N PHE A 283 3.81 -12.18 8.02
CA PHE A 283 2.47 -11.66 7.80
C PHE A 283 1.61 -12.69 7.05
N THR A 284 0.29 -12.69 7.30
CA THR A 284 -0.67 -13.57 6.62
C THR A 284 -1.30 -12.87 5.41
N PRO A 285 -0.78 -13.04 4.19
CA PRO A 285 -1.26 -12.30 3.01
C PRO A 285 -2.59 -12.82 2.47
N PHE A 286 -2.99 -14.04 2.85
CA PHE A 286 -4.17 -14.75 2.33
C PHE A 286 -5.22 -15.00 3.41
N ASN A 287 -6.44 -15.30 3.00
CA ASN A 287 -7.53 -15.67 3.91
C ASN A 287 -7.38 -17.09 4.46
N ASN A 288 -6.56 -17.93 3.84
CA ASN A 288 -6.23 -19.22 4.41
C ASN A 288 -5.06 -19.04 5.39
N ASN A 289 -5.23 -19.33 6.64
CA ASN A 289 -4.22 -19.16 7.69
C ASN A 289 -3.11 -20.24 7.64
N GLN A 290 -2.80 -20.80 6.48
CA GLN A 290 -1.76 -21.81 6.28
C GLN A 290 -0.54 -21.28 5.55
N ILE A 291 -0.70 -20.26 4.69
CA ILE A 291 0.39 -19.66 3.93
C ILE A 291 0.72 -18.31 4.51
N PHE A 292 1.98 -18.10 4.85
CA PHE A 292 2.52 -16.88 5.43
C PHE A 292 3.48 -16.21 4.46
N SER A 293 3.61 -14.89 4.55
CA SER A 293 4.65 -14.12 3.89
C SER A 293 5.74 -13.77 4.90
N LEU A 294 6.99 -13.99 4.54
CA LEU A 294 8.15 -13.57 5.31
C LEU A 294 8.93 -12.55 4.50
N ALA A 295 9.32 -11.46 5.13
CA ALA A 295 10.18 -10.43 4.55
C ALA A 295 11.40 -10.22 5.43
N LEU A 296 12.59 -10.36 4.84
CA LEU A 296 13.87 -10.15 5.51
C LEU A 296 14.67 -9.08 4.81
N ASP A 297 15.19 -8.14 5.58
CA ASP A 297 16.03 -7.04 5.10
C ASP A 297 17.31 -7.61 4.48
N LYS A 298 17.63 -7.21 3.24
CA LYS A 298 18.83 -7.69 2.52
C LYS A 298 20.13 -7.27 3.18
N ASP A 299 20.12 -6.12 3.86
CA ASP A 299 21.30 -5.61 4.55
C ASP A 299 21.57 -6.35 5.86
N ASP A 300 20.62 -7.22 6.26
CA ASP A 300 20.69 -8.05 7.47
C ASP A 300 21.22 -7.27 8.70
N PRO A 301 20.51 -6.20 9.09
CA PRO A 301 21.03 -5.26 10.12
C PRO A 301 21.15 -5.89 11.51
N GLU A 302 20.56 -7.06 11.72
CA GLU A 302 20.64 -7.84 12.95
C GLU A 302 21.68 -8.98 12.85
N GLY A 303 22.11 -9.31 11.63
CA GLY A 303 23.09 -10.38 11.36
C GLY A 303 22.57 -11.79 11.64
N ASN A 304 21.25 -12.01 11.53
CA ASN A 304 20.61 -13.27 11.93
C ASN A 304 19.64 -13.87 10.91
N ASN A 305 19.56 -13.33 9.70
CA ASN A 305 18.59 -13.77 8.69
C ASN A 305 18.78 -15.24 8.30
N GLU A 306 20.02 -15.70 8.11
CA GLU A 306 20.31 -17.09 7.75
C GLU A 306 20.01 -18.06 8.91
N GLU A 307 20.29 -17.65 10.13
CA GLU A 307 19.97 -18.44 11.32
C GLU A 307 18.44 -18.58 11.46
N LEU A 308 17.70 -17.50 11.31
CA LEU A 308 16.24 -17.50 11.34
C LEU A 308 15.64 -18.38 10.24
N LEU A 309 16.14 -18.25 9.01
CA LEU A 309 15.68 -19.10 7.89
C LEU A 309 15.94 -20.57 8.15
N THR A 310 17.11 -20.89 8.71
CA THR A 310 17.48 -22.28 9.04
C THR A 310 16.55 -22.85 10.11
N GLU A 311 16.21 -22.06 11.12
CA GLU A 311 15.28 -22.47 12.18
C GLU A 311 13.86 -22.64 11.64
N LEU A 312 13.37 -21.67 10.88
CA LEU A 312 12.04 -21.73 10.27
C LEU A 312 11.87 -22.92 9.31
N ARG A 313 12.91 -23.30 8.56
CA ARG A 313 12.86 -24.46 7.65
C ARG A 313 12.67 -25.81 8.36
N LYS A 314 12.91 -25.89 9.66
CA LYS A 314 12.62 -27.11 10.44
C LYS A 314 11.12 -27.32 10.64
N HIS A 315 10.33 -26.26 10.59
CA HIS A 315 8.90 -26.24 10.89
C HIS A 315 8.04 -25.87 9.69
N PHE A 316 8.63 -25.24 8.67
CA PHE A 316 7.93 -24.73 7.50
C PHE A 316 8.62 -25.09 6.19
N PHE A 317 7.82 -25.39 5.19
CA PHE A 317 8.26 -25.32 3.79
C PHE A 317 8.41 -23.83 3.43
N ILE A 318 9.59 -23.44 2.97
CA ILE A 318 9.90 -22.05 2.62
C ILE A 318 10.37 -22.01 1.17
N ILE A 319 9.75 -21.13 0.38
CA ILE A 319 10.12 -20.87 -1.00
C ILE A 319 10.38 -19.39 -1.20
N ASP A 320 11.30 -19.06 -2.14
CA ASP A 320 11.43 -17.69 -2.61
C ASP A 320 10.15 -17.26 -3.29
N ASN A 321 9.72 -16.04 -3.01
CA ASN A 321 8.55 -15.45 -3.60
C ASN A 321 8.83 -14.01 -4.05
N SER A 322 8.07 -13.54 -5.04
CA SER A 322 8.09 -12.13 -5.43
C SER A 322 6.91 -11.43 -4.81
N ILE A 323 7.13 -10.22 -4.34
CA ILE A 323 6.06 -9.41 -3.73
C ILE A 323 4.86 -9.27 -4.69
N GLY A 324 3.67 -9.55 -4.17
CA GLY A 324 2.42 -9.46 -4.94
C GLY A 324 2.10 -10.67 -5.83
N ASN A 325 2.92 -11.72 -5.81
CA ASN A 325 2.62 -12.99 -6.46
C ASN A 325 1.85 -13.92 -5.53
N ASN A 326 0.97 -14.74 -6.11
CA ASN A 326 0.31 -15.84 -5.39
C ASN A 326 1.23 -17.06 -5.35
N PRO A 327 1.74 -17.47 -4.18
CA PRO A 327 2.64 -18.60 -4.06
C PRO A 327 1.94 -19.96 -3.89
N GLU A 328 0.59 -20.00 -3.81
CA GLU A 328 -0.15 -21.23 -3.47
C GLU A 328 0.23 -22.42 -4.35
N GLY A 329 0.28 -22.20 -5.66
CA GLY A 329 0.62 -23.27 -6.60
C GLY A 329 2.07 -23.76 -6.49
N GLU A 330 3.00 -22.88 -6.17
CA GLU A 330 4.41 -23.23 -6.03
C GLU A 330 4.68 -23.94 -4.69
N ILE A 331 4.09 -23.46 -3.60
CA ILE A 331 4.18 -24.12 -2.29
C ILE A 331 3.53 -25.50 -2.34
N ALA A 332 2.36 -25.64 -2.97
CA ALA A 332 1.68 -26.95 -3.10
C ALA A 332 2.57 -27.98 -3.80
N LYS A 333 3.29 -27.60 -4.86
CA LYS A 333 4.25 -28.50 -5.55
C LYS A 333 5.40 -28.94 -4.63
N VAL A 334 5.90 -28.04 -3.79
CA VAL A 334 6.99 -28.38 -2.83
C VAL A 334 6.47 -29.33 -1.76
N VAL A 335 5.31 -29.03 -1.18
CA VAL A 335 4.66 -29.88 -0.18
C VAL A 335 4.41 -31.30 -0.72
N GLU A 336 3.89 -31.40 -1.95
CA GLU A 336 3.62 -32.68 -2.59
C GLU A 336 4.90 -33.48 -2.84
N LYS A 337 5.96 -32.83 -3.32
CA LYS A 337 7.25 -33.46 -3.58
C LYS A 337 7.90 -33.97 -2.29
N GLU A 338 7.81 -33.26 -1.19
CA GLU A 338 8.36 -33.70 0.10
C GLU A 338 7.52 -34.83 0.71
N LYS A 339 6.19 -34.83 0.56
CA LYS A 339 5.33 -35.96 0.95
C LYS A 339 5.70 -37.21 0.18
N ILE A 340 5.97 -37.13 -1.10
CA ILE A 340 6.41 -38.24 -1.92
C ILE A 340 7.75 -38.80 -1.41
N LYS A 341 8.72 -37.95 -1.13
CA LYS A 341 10.01 -38.39 -0.56
C LYS A 341 9.86 -39.13 0.77
N TYR A 342 8.99 -38.59 1.64
CA TYR A 342 8.73 -39.23 2.93
C TYR A 342 8.16 -40.64 2.77
N ILE A 343 7.20 -40.84 1.88
CA ILE A 343 6.61 -42.16 1.56
C ILE A 343 7.69 -43.12 1.03
N TYR A 344 8.57 -42.66 0.14
CA TYR A 344 9.65 -43.51 -0.39
C TYR A 344 10.69 -43.88 0.68
N SER A 345 11.02 -42.93 1.59
CA SER A 345 11.96 -43.24 2.69
C SER A 345 11.40 -44.25 3.71
N GLU A 346 10.10 -44.21 4.02
CA GLU A 346 9.44 -45.20 4.86
C GLU A 346 9.40 -46.58 4.17
N THR A 347 9.07 -46.63 2.88
CA THR A 347 9.05 -47.89 2.13
C THR A 347 10.44 -48.50 1.96
N GLU A 348 11.50 -47.72 1.83
CA GLU A 348 12.88 -48.21 1.85
C GLU A 348 13.29 -48.71 3.24
N ALA A 349 12.91 -48.01 4.31
CA ALA A 349 13.17 -48.41 5.68
C ALA A 349 12.46 -49.73 6.01
N ASP A 350 11.20 -49.88 5.64
CA ASP A 350 10.43 -51.12 5.83
C ASP A 350 10.99 -52.28 5.00
N SER A 351 11.47 -52.00 3.78
CA SER A 351 12.11 -53.01 2.95
C SER A 351 13.47 -53.48 3.53
N LEU A 352 14.23 -52.60 4.15
CA LEU A 352 15.48 -52.89 4.84
C LEU A 352 15.24 -53.73 6.10
N VAL A 353 14.17 -53.47 6.84
CA VAL A 353 13.76 -54.25 8.00
C VAL A 353 13.32 -55.67 7.58
N LEU A 354 12.58 -55.82 6.49
CA LEU A 354 12.18 -57.10 5.94
C LEU A 354 13.39 -57.95 5.46
N VAL A 355 14.38 -57.33 4.82
CA VAL A 355 15.62 -58.02 4.40
C VAL A 355 16.49 -58.40 5.60
N GLY A 356 16.47 -57.60 6.68
CA GLY A 356 17.17 -57.91 7.92
C GLY A 356 16.58 -59.11 8.66
N CYS A 357 15.25 -59.26 8.66
CA CYS A 357 14.58 -60.43 9.28
C CYS A 357 14.78 -61.74 8.51
N ILE A 358 14.97 -61.68 7.20
CA ILE A 358 15.20 -62.94 6.39
C ILE A 358 16.64 -63.46 6.54
N ARG A 359 17.61 -62.64 7.01
CA ARG A 359 19.01 -63.08 7.21
C ARG A 359 19.37 -63.65 8.61
N SER A 360 18.45 -63.58 9.54
CA SER A 360 18.70 -64.11 10.90
C SER A 360 18.32 -65.58 11.15
N ASP A 361 17.69 -66.23 10.13
CA ASP A 361 17.26 -67.62 10.21
C ASP A 361 17.97 -68.57 9.20
N ALA A 362 19.21 -68.28 8.80
CA ALA A 362 20.02 -69.10 7.93
C ALA A 362 21.31 -69.54 8.64
#